data_023697e7db3aedf996e45166aa36eafa
#
_entry.id   023697e7db3aedf996e45166aa36eafa
#
_cell.length_a   1.000
_cell.length_b   1.000
_cell.length_c   1.000
_cell.angle_alpha   90.00
_cell.angle_beta   90.00
_cell.angle_gamma   90.00
#
_symmetry.space_group_name_H-M   'P 1'
#
loop_
_entity.id
_entity.type
_entity.pdbx_description
1 polymer ?
#
loop_
_entity_poly.entity_id
_entity_poly.type
_entity_poly.pdbx_seq_one_letter_code
_entity_poly.pdbx_strand_id
1 'polypeptide(L)'
;MESRLDRYTDPDPRKKPALLVIPGGGYGCVCETTEGRPIAECFQKFGFRTFVLRYRVAPHRYPEPQQDALRAIKLIRANADAWGVLPDQLAVCGFSAGAHLAACTGTLYDEVNAADGDSADSCCARPDALLLAYPVISFVEHPHLGSAENLLGSDASPSLREQLSLERRVTRETPPAFVWHTVTDQIVPYRNSLLFAEAMWSAKRKCELHLFPYGPHGMQLGYGRDDIRRWPEQAAAFLRTSCGFSLTLPCPRRTVVLTFDDAVKNHLDFVAPLLKEYGFGATFFPCRFSDEWREKNEAHLLTGAELRQLHDMGFEIGNHTWSHPDMRTLSAEEAETEIDRFDRFLADAGIPQPKSFAYPGGPFAENIVPLLRSRGFAAARTSEQRPWAKNTDDPMRIPAFHICKNDRLGFFRALSCCREDNAVILVFHGMPDTVHPWVNNSPECFREFLEYLHNEGFRCVSMAEYLAE
;
A
#
# COMPACT_ATOMS: atom_id res chain seq x y z
N MET A 1 10.95 0.96 38.66
CA MET A 1 9.73 1.40 37.90
C MET A 1 8.90 0.16 37.73
N GLU A 2 7.62 0.18 38.08
CA GLU A 2 6.74 -0.95 37.89
C GLU A 2 6.44 -1.12 36.37
N SER A 3 6.25 -2.37 35.93
CA SER A 3 5.87 -2.64 34.55
C SER A 3 4.43 -2.18 34.28
N ARG A 4 4.15 -1.70 33.05
CA ARG A 4 2.84 -1.22 32.66
C ARG A 4 2.56 -1.56 31.19
N LEU A 5 1.36 -2.04 30.93
CA LEU A 5 0.85 -2.29 29.58
C LEU A 5 -0.18 -1.23 29.21
N ASP A 6 0.16 -0.36 28.28
CA ASP A 6 -0.75 0.66 27.77
C ASP A 6 -1.49 0.15 26.54
N ARG A 7 -2.83 0.19 26.59
CA ARG A 7 -3.70 -0.17 25.47
C ARG A 7 -4.16 1.07 24.73
N TYR A 8 -3.93 1.10 23.42
CA TYR A 8 -4.44 2.16 22.56
C TYR A 8 -5.83 1.81 22.05
N THR A 9 -6.81 2.66 22.36
CA THR A 9 -8.22 2.44 22.02
C THR A 9 -8.48 2.60 20.53
N ASP A 10 -9.34 1.74 20.00
CA ASP A 10 -9.86 1.78 18.64
C ASP A 10 -11.38 1.54 18.73
N PRO A 11 -12.22 2.43 18.16
CA PRO A 11 -13.67 2.33 18.27
C PRO A 11 -14.29 1.20 17.45
N ASP A 12 -13.55 0.55 16.55
CA ASP A 12 -14.04 -0.56 15.73
C ASP A 12 -14.38 -1.76 16.62
N PRO A 13 -15.63 -2.28 16.60
CA PRO A 13 -16.05 -3.41 17.45
C PRO A 13 -15.51 -4.76 16.98
N ARG A 14 -14.96 -4.86 15.76
CA ARG A 14 -14.46 -6.13 15.21
C ARG A 14 -13.20 -6.57 15.94
N LYS A 15 -13.02 -7.89 16.08
CA LYS A 15 -11.74 -8.43 16.55
C LYS A 15 -10.66 -8.23 15.49
N LYS A 16 -9.48 -7.83 15.94
CA LYS A 16 -8.32 -7.52 15.12
C LYS A 16 -7.07 -8.24 15.61
N PRO A 17 -6.05 -8.46 14.76
CA PRO A 17 -4.72 -8.84 15.22
C PRO A 17 -4.18 -7.89 16.29
N ALA A 18 -3.34 -8.40 17.19
CA ALA A 18 -2.69 -7.60 18.22
C ALA A 18 -1.23 -7.31 17.85
N LEU A 19 -0.76 -6.11 18.17
CA LEU A 19 0.65 -5.74 18.13
C LEU A 19 1.08 -5.23 19.51
N LEU A 20 2.03 -5.94 20.14
CA LEU A 20 2.73 -5.48 21.34
C LEU A 20 4.01 -4.75 20.94
N VAL A 21 4.09 -3.46 21.21
CA VAL A 21 5.27 -2.62 20.93
C VAL A 21 6.16 -2.58 22.17
N ILE A 22 7.44 -2.88 21.99
CA ILE A 22 8.48 -2.87 23.04
C ILE A 22 9.56 -1.84 22.63
N PRO A 23 9.50 -0.61 23.17
CA PRO A 23 10.48 0.42 22.87
C PRO A 23 11.90 0.06 23.33
N GLY A 24 12.91 0.65 22.70
CA GLY A 24 14.31 0.52 23.08
C GLY A 24 14.69 1.35 24.32
N GLY A 25 15.99 1.61 24.45
CA GLY A 25 16.57 2.40 25.56
C GLY A 25 17.68 1.68 26.30
N GLY A 26 18.31 0.67 25.68
CA GLY A 26 19.51 0.00 26.20
C GLY A 26 19.30 -0.73 27.53
N TYR A 27 18.08 -1.10 27.88
CA TYR A 27 17.70 -1.60 29.22
C TYR A 27 17.98 -0.63 30.36
N GLY A 28 18.35 0.62 30.07
CA GLY A 28 18.55 1.68 31.07
C GLY A 28 17.34 2.62 31.19
N CYS A 29 16.55 2.71 30.13
CA CYS A 29 15.29 3.46 30.07
C CYS A 29 14.34 2.82 29.04
N VAL A 30 13.13 3.40 28.90
CA VAL A 30 12.16 3.01 27.87
C VAL A 30 11.85 4.23 26.99
N CYS A 31 12.22 4.19 25.70
CA CYS A 31 12.04 5.28 24.73
C CYS A 31 10.59 5.37 24.22
N GLU A 32 9.62 5.46 25.11
CA GLU A 32 8.19 5.37 24.81
C GLU A 32 7.69 6.49 23.88
N THR A 33 8.21 7.71 24.04
CA THR A 33 7.78 8.89 23.26
C THR A 33 8.09 8.78 21.78
N THR A 34 9.11 8.03 21.41
CA THR A 34 9.60 7.90 20.03
C THR A 34 9.34 6.53 19.43
N GLU A 35 9.43 5.46 20.22
CA GLU A 35 9.31 4.07 19.78
C GLU A 35 8.10 3.35 20.39
N GLY A 36 7.27 4.04 21.16
CA GLY A 36 6.03 3.53 21.74
C GLY A 36 4.81 4.02 20.98
N ARG A 37 4.22 5.13 21.44
CA ARG A 37 2.98 5.70 20.92
C ARG A 37 2.97 5.93 19.41
N PRO A 38 3.99 6.55 18.77
CA PRO A 38 3.96 6.78 17.32
C PRO A 38 3.90 5.50 16.52
N ILE A 39 4.58 4.44 16.99
CA ILE A 39 4.55 3.11 16.36
C ILE A 39 3.17 2.48 16.52
N ALA A 40 2.60 2.51 17.72
CA ALA A 40 1.26 2.00 17.99
C ALA A 40 0.20 2.66 17.08
N GLU A 41 0.21 3.99 16.98
CA GLU A 41 -0.70 4.76 16.10
C GLU A 41 -0.47 4.46 14.60
N CYS A 42 0.78 4.24 14.18
CA CYS A 42 1.10 3.84 12.82
C CYS A 42 0.46 2.48 12.48
N PHE A 43 0.66 1.47 13.35
CA PHE A 43 0.17 0.12 13.09
C PHE A 43 -1.35 -0.05 13.28
N GLN A 44 -2.03 0.85 14.02
CA GLN A 44 -3.50 0.89 14.03
C GLN A 44 -4.08 1.11 12.62
N LYS A 45 -3.39 1.88 11.77
CA LYS A 45 -3.80 2.11 10.38
C LYS A 45 -3.80 0.83 9.53
N PHE A 46 -3.00 -0.17 9.92
CA PHE A 46 -2.98 -1.50 9.29
C PHE A 46 -4.01 -2.47 9.89
N GLY A 47 -4.84 -1.99 10.84
CA GLY A 47 -5.90 -2.79 11.43
C GLY A 47 -5.48 -3.58 12.67
N PHE A 48 -4.44 -3.17 13.39
CA PHE A 48 -4.07 -3.79 14.66
C PHE A 48 -4.80 -3.18 15.87
N ARG A 49 -5.02 -4.01 16.89
CA ARG A 49 -5.12 -3.58 18.27
C ARG A 49 -3.71 -3.42 18.82
N THR A 50 -3.34 -2.23 19.25
CA THR A 50 -1.95 -1.94 19.64
C THR A 50 -1.81 -1.74 21.13
N PHE A 51 -0.70 -2.24 21.64
CA PHE A 51 -0.30 -2.17 23.03
C PHE A 51 1.16 -1.70 23.11
N VAL A 52 1.50 -0.94 24.13
CA VAL A 52 2.88 -0.51 24.38
C VAL A 52 3.29 -1.01 25.78
N LEU A 53 4.42 -1.71 25.83
CA LEU A 53 4.96 -2.21 27.09
C LEU A 53 5.98 -1.23 27.66
N ARG A 54 5.74 -0.80 28.86
CA ARG A 54 6.74 -0.19 29.71
C ARG A 54 7.28 -1.28 30.66
N TYR A 55 8.41 -1.86 30.32
CA TYR A 55 9.03 -2.94 31.06
C TYR A 55 10.03 -2.43 32.10
N ARG A 56 10.34 -3.25 33.07
CA ARG A 56 11.38 -2.95 34.10
C ARG A 56 12.74 -2.89 33.43
N VAL A 57 13.49 -1.83 33.78
CA VAL A 57 14.86 -1.55 33.30
C VAL A 57 15.80 -1.42 34.48
N ALA A 58 17.11 -1.28 34.26
CA ALA A 58 18.08 -1.12 35.33
C ALA A 58 17.57 -0.15 36.44
N PRO A 59 17.72 -0.54 37.71
CA PRO A 59 18.56 -1.62 38.24
C PRO A 59 17.97 -3.04 38.19
N HIS A 60 16.75 -3.20 37.64
CA HIS A 60 16.15 -4.50 37.35
C HIS A 60 16.93 -5.20 36.24
N ARG A 61 17.17 -6.49 36.40
CA ARG A 61 17.99 -7.31 35.49
C ARG A 61 17.22 -8.55 35.02
N TYR A 62 17.85 -9.34 34.15
CA TYR A 62 17.35 -10.66 33.77
C TYR A 62 17.04 -11.50 35.01
N PRO A 63 15.85 -12.17 35.09
CA PRO A 63 14.87 -12.32 34.03
C PRO A 63 13.68 -11.32 34.07
N GLU A 64 13.71 -10.27 34.89
CA GLU A 64 12.57 -9.42 35.18
C GLU A 64 11.97 -8.71 33.92
N PRO A 65 12.78 -8.08 33.03
CA PRO A 65 12.21 -7.51 31.78
C PRO A 65 11.53 -8.56 30.90
N GLN A 66 12.10 -9.77 30.82
CA GLN A 66 11.55 -10.89 30.05
C GLN A 66 10.23 -11.38 30.65
N GLN A 67 10.12 -11.45 31.97
CA GLN A 67 8.87 -11.76 32.67
C GLN A 67 7.78 -10.75 32.31
N ASP A 68 8.10 -9.44 32.30
CA ASP A 68 7.16 -8.38 31.94
C ASP A 68 6.64 -8.55 30.50
N ALA A 69 7.53 -8.85 29.55
CA ALA A 69 7.15 -9.01 28.13
C ALA A 69 6.29 -10.27 27.90
N LEU A 70 6.68 -11.39 28.49
CA LEU A 70 5.91 -12.64 28.39
C LEU A 70 4.55 -12.52 29.11
N ARG A 71 4.53 -11.83 30.26
CA ARG A 71 3.30 -11.55 30.99
C ARG A 71 2.34 -10.67 30.17
N ALA A 72 2.85 -9.64 29.49
CA ALA A 72 2.03 -8.81 28.61
C ALA A 72 1.36 -9.61 27.50
N ILE A 73 2.05 -10.56 26.87
CA ILE A 73 1.49 -11.46 25.86
C ILE A 73 0.34 -12.32 26.45
N LYS A 74 0.58 -12.93 27.63
CA LYS A 74 -0.44 -13.71 28.32
C LYS A 74 -1.68 -12.89 28.67
N LEU A 75 -1.50 -11.66 29.17
CA LEU A 75 -2.60 -10.74 29.48
C LEU A 75 -3.40 -10.34 28.24
N ILE A 76 -2.73 -10.06 27.12
CA ILE A 76 -3.43 -9.74 25.88
C ILE A 76 -4.30 -10.91 25.40
N ARG A 77 -3.78 -12.14 25.46
CA ARG A 77 -4.53 -13.34 25.10
C ARG A 77 -5.67 -13.66 26.07
N ALA A 78 -5.45 -13.54 27.35
CA ALA A 78 -6.47 -13.77 28.37
C ALA A 78 -7.66 -12.81 28.27
N ASN A 79 -7.41 -11.57 27.80
CA ASN A 79 -8.41 -10.54 27.62
C ASN A 79 -8.85 -10.38 26.16
N ALA A 80 -8.58 -11.34 25.29
CA ALA A 80 -8.79 -11.23 23.85
C ALA A 80 -10.23 -10.81 23.49
N ASP A 81 -11.23 -11.39 24.13
CA ASP A 81 -12.63 -11.05 23.89
C ASP A 81 -12.96 -9.63 24.35
N ALA A 82 -12.57 -9.24 25.53
CA ALA A 82 -12.84 -7.92 26.11
C ALA A 82 -12.07 -6.79 25.38
N TRP A 83 -10.93 -7.10 24.78
CA TRP A 83 -10.11 -6.12 24.09
C TRP A 83 -10.25 -6.15 22.57
N GLY A 84 -11.11 -7.03 22.04
CA GLY A 84 -11.35 -7.17 20.60
C GLY A 84 -10.12 -7.65 19.84
N VAL A 85 -9.41 -8.63 20.39
CA VAL A 85 -8.17 -9.20 19.83
C VAL A 85 -8.45 -10.59 19.23
N LEU A 86 -7.75 -10.92 18.14
CA LEU A 86 -7.62 -12.29 17.63
C LEU A 86 -6.45 -12.96 18.38
N PRO A 87 -6.68 -13.92 19.29
CA PRO A 87 -5.66 -14.41 20.22
C PRO A 87 -4.53 -15.21 19.56
N ASP A 88 -4.76 -15.69 18.35
CA ASP A 88 -3.83 -16.44 17.49
C ASP A 88 -3.12 -15.58 16.42
N GLN A 89 -3.27 -14.24 16.51
CA GLN A 89 -2.66 -13.26 15.63
C GLN A 89 -2.03 -12.12 16.45
N LEU A 90 -1.05 -12.46 17.30
CA LEU A 90 -0.33 -11.53 18.14
C LEU A 90 1.13 -11.41 17.68
N ALA A 91 1.50 -10.25 17.16
CA ALA A 91 2.88 -9.90 16.81
C ALA A 91 3.53 -9.07 17.93
N VAL A 92 4.84 -9.22 18.10
CA VAL A 92 5.64 -8.37 18.98
C VAL A 92 6.61 -7.55 18.14
N CYS A 93 6.56 -6.22 18.30
CA CYS A 93 7.44 -5.28 17.61
C CYS A 93 8.39 -4.63 18.60
N GLY A 94 9.70 -4.86 18.43
CA GLY A 94 10.70 -4.30 19.30
C GLY A 94 11.73 -3.44 18.58
N PHE A 95 12.33 -2.51 19.32
CA PHE A 95 13.32 -1.53 18.83
C PHE A 95 14.60 -1.61 19.64
N SER A 96 15.79 -1.71 19.00
CA SER A 96 17.09 -1.72 19.69
C SER A 96 17.15 -2.78 20.80
N ALA A 97 17.36 -2.40 22.05
CA ALA A 97 17.29 -3.29 23.21
C ALA A 97 15.87 -3.86 23.45
N GLY A 98 14.81 -3.11 23.09
CA GLY A 98 13.44 -3.62 23.07
C GLY A 98 13.22 -4.70 22.02
N ALA A 99 13.99 -4.67 20.92
CA ALA A 99 13.97 -5.75 19.93
C ALA A 99 14.67 -7.02 20.45
N HIS A 100 15.70 -6.89 21.26
CA HIS A 100 16.26 -8.01 22.02
C HIS A 100 15.20 -8.63 22.93
N LEU A 101 14.48 -7.79 23.68
CA LEU A 101 13.41 -8.25 24.56
C LEU A 101 12.26 -8.91 23.76
N ALA A 102 11.89 -8.34 22.61
CA ALA A 102 10.93 -8.94 21.70
C ALA A 102 11.40 -10.32 21.17
N ALA A 103 12.66 -10.43 20.75
CA ALA A 103 13.23 -11.70 20.31
C ALA A 103 13.30 -12.73 21.46
N CYS A 104 13.55 -12.32 22.72
CA CYS A 104 13.44 -13.20 23.89
C CYS A 104 12.05 -13.84 24.01
N THR A 105 10.96 -13.11 23.68
CA THR A 105 9.60 -13.67 23.74
C THR A 105 9.37 -14.78 22.73
N GLY A 106 10.15 -14.83 21.67
CA GLY A 106 10.06 -15.88 20.63
C GLY A 106 11.04 -17.02 20.80
N THR A 107 12.11 -16.83 21.61
CA THR A 107 13.23 -17.79 21.74
C THR A 107 13.38 -18.38 23.14
N LEU A 108 12.83 -17.72 24.16
CA LEU A 108 12.96 -18.10 25.59
C LEU A 108 11.59 -18.16 26.31
N TYR A 109 10.48 -18.23 25.53
CA TYR A 109 9.11 -18.13 26.06
C TYR A 109 8.73 -19.25 27.05
N ASP A 110 9.39 -20.37 27.00
CA ASP A 110 9.20 -21.55 27.85
C ASP A 110 10.26 -21.72 28.95
N GLU A 111 11.33 -20.90 28.91
CA GLU A 111 12.41 -20.94 29.90
C GLU A 111 12.23 -19.93 31.04
N VAL A 112 11.52 -18.82 30.74
CA VAL A 112 11.32 -17.74 31.71
C VAL A 112 9.92 -17.86 32.34
N ASN A 113 9.88 -18.02 33.66
CA ASN A 113 8.62 -18.06 34.38
C ASN A 113 7.98 -16.65 34.47
N ALA A 114 6.83 -16.48 33.81
CA ALA A 114 6.03 -15.26 33.81
C ALA A 114 4.62 -15.50 34.39
N ALA A 115 4.48 -16.45 35.30
CA ALA A 115 3.24 -16.72 36.03
C ALA A 115 3.04 -15.71 37.17
N ASP A 116 1.78 -15.35 37.43
CA ASP A 116 1.40 -14.36 38.46
C ASP A 116 0.21 -14.89 39.32
N GLY A 117 -0.16 -16.16 39.16
CA GLY A 117 -1.19 -16.84 39.93
C GLY A 117 -2.62 -16.55 39.50
N ASP A 118 -2.84 -16.03 38.29
CA ASP A 118 -4.16 -15.72 37.75
C ASP A 118 -4.52 -16.53 36.48
N SER A 119 -5.70 -16.27 35.93
CA SER A 119 -6.20 -16.99 34.76
C SER A 119 -5.37 -16.84 33.48
N ALA A 120 -4.58 -15.76 33.37
CA ALA A 120 -3.73 -15.53 32.21
C ALA A 120 -2.54 -16.52 32.17
N ASP A 121 -2.22 -17.19 33.27
CA ASP A 121 -1.14 -18.19 33.33
C ASP A 121 -1.38 -19.37 32.38
N SER A 122 -2.65 -19.69 32.08
CA SER A 122 -3.02 -20.73 31.11
C SER A 122 -2.74 -20.35 29.63
N CYS A 123 -2.49 -19.07 29.36
CA CYS A 123 -2.26 -18.60 28.01
C CYS A 123 -0.80 -18.83 27.58
N CYS A 124 -0.58 -19.15 26.30
CA CYS A 124 0.73 -19.23 25.70
C CYS A 124 1.43 -17.87 25.69
N ALA A 125 2.69 -17.82 26.13
CA ALA A 125 3.49 -16.59 26.13
C ALA A 125 4.26 -16.35 24.80
N ARG A 126 4.31 -17.35 23.89
CA ARG A 126 4.99 -17.22 22.60
C ARG A 126 4.14 -16.38 21.64
N PRO A 127 4.69 -15.31 21.03
CA PRO A 127 3.99 -14.55 20.00
C PRO A 127 3.85 -15.36 18.69
N ASP A 128 3.00 -14.89 17.78
CA ASP A 128 2.77 -15.54 16.48
C ASP A 128 3.71 -15.00 15.40
N ALA A 129 4.30 -13.80 15.61
CA ALA A 129 5.34 -13.21 14.77
C ALA A 129 6.19 -12.17 15.51
N LEU A 130 7.38 -11.89 14.99
CA LEU A 130 8.33 -10.89 15.52
C LEU A 130 8.59 -9.81 14.45
N LEU A 131 8.62 -8.55 14.87
CA LEU A 131 9.09 -7.41 14.09
C LEU A 131 10.26 -6.77 14.85
N LEU A 132 11.47 -6.84 14.30
CA LEU A 132 12.69 -6.45 14.98
C LEU A 132 13.38 -5.29 14.24
N ALA A 133 13.33 -4.11 14.83
CA ALA A 133 13.94 -2.89 14.30
C ALA A 133 15.32 -2.65 14.90
N TYR A 134 16.36 -2.62 14.05
CA TYR A 134 17.77 -2.42 14.48
C TYR A 134 18.13 -3.13 15.80
N PRO A 135 17.89 -4.43 15.87
CA PRO A 135 17.90 -5.17 17.13
C PRO A 135 19.30 -5.33 17.70
N VAL A 136 19.41 -5.25 19.03
CA VAL A 136 20.43 -5.98 19.77
C VAL A 136 20.03 -7.45 19.73
N ILE A 137 20.98 -8.35 19.47
CA ILE A 137 20.73 -9.81 19.39
C ILE A 137 21.78 -10.58 20.20
N SER A 138 23.06 -10.34 19.92
CA SER A 138 24.16 -11.06 20.57
C SER A 138 24.83 -10.23 21.67
N PHE A 139 25.12 -10.88 22.78
CA PHE A 139 25.98 -10.32 23.83
C PHE A 139 27.38 -10.92 23.79
N VAL A 140 27.67 -11.75 22.80
CA VAL A 140 28.98 -12.37 22.53
C VAL A 140 29.60 -11.82 21.28
N GLU A 141 28.85 -11.87 20.16
CA GLU A 141 29.31 -11.40 18.86
C GLU A 141 28.73 -10.02 18.54
N HIS A 142 29.56 -9.02 18.33
CA HIS A 142 29.15 -7.63 18.07
C HIS A 142 28.23 -7.03 19.14
N PRO A 143 28.52 -7.15 20.44
CA PRO A 143 27.62 -6.75 21.52
C PRO A 143 27.43 -5.25 21.62
N HIS A 144 26.19 -4.82 21.92
CA HIS A 144 25.97 -3.49 22.49
C HIS A 144 26.23 -3.54 24.02
N LEU A 145 27.41 -3.11 24.43
CA LEU A 145 27.89 -3.29 25.82
C LEU A 145 26.94 -2.68 26.86
N GLY A 146 26.42 -1.46 26.60
CA GLY A 146 25.51 -0.82 27.55
C GLY A 146 24.21 -1.63 27.78
N SER A 147 23.65 -2.26 26.76
CA SER A 147 22.50 -3.15 26.94
C SER A 147 22.86 -4.40 27.73
N ALA A 148 24.03 -4.98 27.48
CA ALA A 148 24.51 -6.15 28.22
C ALA A 148 24.72 -5.83 29.71
N GLU A 149 25.37 -4.73 30.02
CA GLU A 149 25.64 -4.30 31.40
C GLU A 149 24.35 -3.97 32.15
N ASN A 150 23.44 -3.24 31.56
CA ASN A 150 22.16 -2.88 32.18
C ASN A 150 21.28 -4.11 32.44
N LEU A 151 21.24 -5.08 31.52
CA LEU A 151 20.39 -6.27 31.65
C LEU A 151 21.02 -7.34 32.54
N LEU A 152 22.34 -7.56 32.41
CA LEU A 152 23.02 -8.70 33.02
C LEU A 152 23.90 -8.32 34.22
N GLY A 153 24.34 -7.06 34.27
CA GLY A 153 25.37 -6.60 35.19
C GLY A 153 26.77 -6.63 34.56
N SER A 154 27.67 -5.81 35.10
CA SER A 154 29.06 -5.73 34.64
C SER A 154 29.87 -7.02 34.86
N ASP A 155 29.45 -7.83 35.82
CA ASP A 155 30.07 -9.09 36.27
C ASP A 155 29.39 -10.34 35.69
N ALA A 156 28.52 -10.17 34.67
CA ALA A 156 27.82 -11.27 34.04
C ALA A 156 28.78 -12.35 33.49
N SER A 157 28.50 -13.59 33.83
CA SER A 157 29.29 -14.74 33.38
C SER A 157 29.23 -14.89 31.84
N PRO A 158 30.28 -15.45 31.20
CA PRO A 158 30.23 -15.78 29.77
C PRO A 158 29.04 -16.65 29.42
N SER A 159 28.69 -17.62 30.24
CA SER A 159 27.52 -18.50 30.03
C SER A 159 26.21 -17.74 30.01
N LEU A 160 26.00 -16.74 30.87
CA LEU A 160 24.79 -15.91 30.85
C LEU A 160 24.73 -15.03 29.59
N ARG A 161 25.85 -14.50 29.13
CA ARG A 161 25.95 -13.75 27.86
C ARG A 161 25.63 -14.65 26.67
N GLU A 162 26.12 -15.89 26.66
CA GLU A 162 25.79 -16.88 25.64
C GLU A 162 24.31 -17.27 25.68
N GLN A 163 23.73 -17.48 26.84
CA GLN A 163 22.31 -17.82 27.02
C GLN A 163 21.40 -16.72 26.44
N LEU A 164 21.80 -15.45 26.56
CA LEU A 164 21.04 -14.30 26.09
C LEU A 164 21.57 -13.73 24.75
N SER A 165 22.37 -14.51 24.01
CA SER A 165 22.71 -14.30 22.61
C SER A 165 21.73 -15.07 21.77
N LEU A 166 20.71 -14.35 21.24
CA LEU A 166 19.47 -14.96 20.79
C LEU A 166 19.59 -15.65 19.41
N GLU A 167 20.62 -15.36 18.64
CA GLU A 167 20.99 -16.12 17.45
C GLU A 167 21.28 -17.60 17.76
N ARG A 168 21.74 -17.87 19.00
CA ARG A 168 22.02 -19.23 19.49
C ARG A 168 20.79 -19.93 20.07
N ARG A 169 19.67 -19.19 20.21
CA ARG A 169 18.44 -19.67 20.85
C ARG A 169 17.31 -19.92 19.84
N VAL A 170 17.56 -19.65 18.55
CA VAL A 170 16.58 -19.90 17.48
C VAL A 170 16.37 -21.40 17.32
N THR A 171 15.11 -21.82 17.32
CA THR A 171 14.66 -23.21 17.11
C THR A 171 13.60 -23.28 16.02
N ARG A 172 13.12 -24.51 15.73
CA ARG A 172 12.00 -24.70 14.81
C ARG A 172 10.67 -24.12 15.34
N GLU A 173 10.57 -23.84 16.63
CA GLU A 173 9.41 -23.24 17.28
C GLU A 173 9.45 -21.71 17.30
N THR A 174 10.61 -21.10 16.98
CA THR A 174 10.74 -19.64 16.93
C THR A 174 9.76 -19.05 15.90
N PRO A 175 8.97 -18.03 16.26
CA PRO A 175 8.01 -17.41 15.35
C PRO A 175 8.66 -16.84 14.08
N PRO A 176 7.92 -16.71 12.96
CA PRO A 176 8.37 -15.93 11.80
C PRO A 176 8.82 -14.53 12.20
N ALA A 177 9.83 -13.98 11.54
CA ALA A 177 10.40 -12.68 11.90
C ALA A 177 10.58 -11.77 10.67
N PHE A 178 10.24 -10.49 10.83
CA PHE A 178 10.65 -9.40 9.95
C PHE A 178 11.71 -8.59 10.69
N VAL A 179 12.87 -8.40 10.06
CA VAL A 179 14.02 -7.72 10.66
C VAL A 179 14.50 -6.60 9.74
N TRP A 180 14.82 -5.44 10.29
CA TRP A 180 15.45 -4.41 9.49
C TRP A 180 16.52 -3.64 10.25
N HIS A 181 17.52 -3.11 9.53
CA HIS A 181 18.66 -2.39 10.09
C HIS A 181 19.25 -1.41 9.06
N THR A 182 20.00 -0.42 9.54
CA THR A 182 20.84 0.45 8.69
C THR A 182 22.31 0.03 8.80
N VAL A 183 22.99 -0.12 7.66
CA VAL A 183 24.38 -0.62 7.61
C VAL A 183 25.37 0.33 8.31
N THR A 184 25.05 1.63 8.34
CA THR A 184 25.91 2.66 8.97
C THR A 184 25.55 2.95 10.42
N ASP A 185 24.75 2.12 11.08
CA ASP A 185 24.46 2.21 12.50
C ASP A 185 25.75 2.07 13.34
N GLN A 186 26.09 3.11 14.11
CA GLN A 186 27.31 3.18 14.91
C GLN A 186 27.10 2.74 16.37
N ILE A 187 25.86 2.48 16.78
CA ILE A 187 25.51 2.11 18.16
C ILE A 187 25.30 0.61 18.27
N VAL A 188 24.44 0.05 17.42
CA VAL A 188 24.21 -1.40 17.33
C VAL A 188 24.64 -1.88 15.96
N PRO A 189 25.69 -2.70 15.85
CA PRO A 189 26.15 -3.19 14.55
C PRO A 189 25.06 -4.01 13.83
N TYR A 190 24.79 -3.71 12.56
CA TYR A 190 23.81 -4.43 11.72
C TYR A 190 24.07 -5.94 11.65
N ARG A 191 25.27 -6.38 11.99
CA ARG A 191 25.64 -7.80 12.09
C ARG A 191 24.77 -8.57 13.09
N ASN A 192 24.20 -7.91 14.10
CA ASN A 192 23.20 -8.49 14.99
C ASN A 192 21.98 -9.01 14.20
N SER A 193 21.48 -8.20 13.27
CA SER A 193 20.35 -8.59 12.39
C SER A 193 20.72 -9.74 11.46
N LEU A 194 21.94 -9.76 10.92
CA LEU A 194 22.42 -10.86 10.08
C LEU A 194 22.51 -12.17 10.86
N LEU A 195 23.12 -12.16 12.04
CA LEU A 195 23.24 -13.35 12.91
C LEU A 195 21.87 -13.97 13.20
N PHE A 196 20.88 -13.14 13.54
CA PHE A 196 19.53 -13.62 13.81
C PHE A 196 18.86 -14.20 12.57
N ALA A 197 18.93 -13.52 11.43
CA ALA A 197 18.34 -13.99 10.17
C ALA A 197 18.99 -15.29 9.69
N GLU A 198 20.32 -15.43 9.77
CA GLU A 198 21.04 -16.66 9.42
C GLU A 198 20.63 -17.84 10.33
N ALA A 199 20.46 -17.60 11.63
CA ALA A 199 19.96 -18.60 12.58
C ALA A 199 18.52 -19.01 12.23
N MET A 200 17.64 -18.06 11.90
CA MET A 200 16.27 -18.33 11.49
C MET A 200 16.22 -19.18 10.21
N TRP A 201 17.01 -18.84 9.19
CA TRP A 201 17.05 -19.61 7.92
C TRP A 201 17.65 -21.01 8.15
N SER A 202 18.67 -21.12 8.98
CA SER A 202 19.27 -22.42 9.35
C SER A 202 18.25 -23.31 10.07
N ALA A 203 17.39 -22.74 10.91
CA ALA A 203 16.29 -23.43 11.57
C ALA A 203 15.07 -23.65 10.65
N LYS A 204 15.15 -23.25 9.35
CA LYS A 204 14.07 -23.30 8.36
C LYS A 204 12.83 -22.50 8.77
N ARG A 205 13.06 -21.37 9.48
CA ARG A 205 11.99 -20.43 9.83
C ARG A 205 11.91 -19.31 8.82
N LYS A 206 10.68 -18.78 8.61
CA LYS A 206 10.45 -17.62 7.75
C LYS A 206 11.09 -16.40 8.41
N CYS A 207 12.01 -15.76 7.69
CA CYS A 207 12.62 -14.50 8.11
C CYS A 207 12.83 -13.61 6.90
N GLU A 208 12.32 -12.39 6.96
CA GLU A 208 12.55 -11.35 5.98
C GLU A 208 13.50 -10.32 6.57
N LEU A 209 14.63 -10.05 5.91
CA LEU A 209 15.66 -9.12 6.36
C LEU A 209 15.83 -7.97 5.38
N HIS A 210 15.71 -6.73 5.86
CA HIS A 210 15.97 -5.50 5.13
C HIS A 210 17.18 -4.76 5.69
N LEU A 211 18.21 -4.59 4.87
CA LEU A 211 19.38 -3.78 5.20
C LEU A 211 19.38 -2.51 4.35
N PHE A 212 19.19 -1.37 5.00
CA PHE A 212 19.27 -0.06 4.35
C PHE A 212 20.71 0.44 4.38
N PRO A 213 21.24 0.98 3.26
CA PRO A 213 22.67 1.30 3.16
C PRO A 213 23.11 2.39 4.13
N TYR A 214 22.24 3.34 4.47
CA TYR A 214 22.58 4.49 5.30
C TYR A 214 21.50 4.79 6.34
N GLY A 215 21.90 5.25 7.51
CA GLY A 215 21.06 5.77 8.60
C GLY A 215 21.74 5.61 9.95
N PRO A 216 21.50 6.53 10.90
CA PRO A 216 21.94 6.38 12.29
C PRO A 216 21.10 5.34 13.03
N HIS A 217 21.49 5.01 14.24
CA HIS A 217 20.66 4.21 15.15
C HIS A 217 19.35 4.94 15.50
N GLY A 218 18.26 4.19 15.76
CA GLY A 218 17.04 4.78 16.28
C GLY A 218 16.18 5.49 15.21
N MET A 219 16.17 4.98 13.98
CA MET A 219 15.41 5.57 12.86
C MET A 219 13.87 5.48 13.01
N GLN A 220 13.35 4.70 13.96
CA GLN A 220 11.92 4.63 14.30
C GLN A 220 11.03 4.38 13.07
N LEU A 221 10.14 5.32 12.70
CA LEU A 221 9.32 5.26 11.48
C LEU A 221 10.06 5.69 10.20
N GLY A 222 11.38 5.93 10.27
CA GLY A 222 12.18 6.29 9.11
C GLY A 222 11.92 7.71 8.58
N TYR A 223 11.45 8.64 9.42
CA TYR A 223 11.17 10.02 9.00
C TYR A 223 12.39 10.68 8.35
N GLY A 224 12.15 11.34 7.21
CA GLY A 224 13.20 11.97 6.42
C GLY A 224 13.97 11.03 5.48
N ARG A 225 13.60 9.74 5.41
CA ARG A 225 14.23 8.73 4.55
C ARG A 225 13.16 7.92 3.81
N ASP A 226 13.01 8.17 2.52
CA ASP A 226 11.98 7.52 1.68
C ASP A 226 12.16 6.00 1.54
N ASP A 227 13.41 5.52 1.61
CA ASP A 227 13.73 4.11 1.57
C ASP A 227 13.34 3.39 2.88
N ILE A 228 13.59 4.02 4.04
CA ILE A 228 13.32 3.41 5.35
C ILE A 228 11.85 3.55 5.75
N ARG A 229 11.21 4.70 5.49
CA ARG A 229 9.84 4.99 5.97
C ARG A 229 8.77 3.97 5.58
N ARG A 230 9.09 3.09 4.61
CA ARG A 230 8.17 2.04 4.12
C ARG A 230 8.27 0.73 4.91
N TRP A 231 9.15 0.63 5.90
CA TRP A 231 9.28 -0.60 6.66
C TRP A 231 7.99 -1.04 7.37
N PRO A 232 7.11 -0.12 7.89
CA PRO A 232 5.87 -0.56 8.52
C PRO A 232 4.91 -1.25 7.54
N GLU A 233 4.77 -0.74 6.30
CA GLU A 233 4.00 -1.36 5.23
C GLU A 233 4.58 -2.70 4.81
N GLN A 234 5.92 -2.80 4.69
CA GLN A 234 6.61 -4.05 4.37
C GLN A 234 6.41 -5.09 5.47
N ALA A 235 6.54 -4.69 6.74
CA ALA A 235 6.29 -5.56 7.89
C ALA A 235 4.82 -6.03 7.94
N ALA A 236 3.85 -5.16 7.69
CA ALA A 236 2.44 -5.52 7.64
C ALA A 236 2.14 -6.44 6.45
N ALA A 237 2.77 -6.23 5.29
CA ALA A 237 2.68 -7.13 4.14
C ALA A 237 3.24 -8.52 4.48
N PHE A 238 4.42 -8.60 5.11
CA PHE A 238 5.00 -9.86 5.58
C PHE A 238 4.06 -10.61 6.52
N LEU A 239 3.48 -9.92 7.52
CA LEU A 239 2.54 -10.52 8.47
C LEU A 239 1.29 -11.06 7.76
N ARG A 240 0.74 -10.32 6.81
CA ARG A 240 -0.43 -10.75 6.03
C ARG A 240 -0.11 -11.96 5.15
N THR A 241 0.94 -11.88 4.33
CA THR A 241 1.22 -12.86 3.27
C THR A 241 1.97 -14.08 3.78
N SER A 242 2.89 -13.91 4.73
CA SER A 242 3.75 -14.98 5.22
C SER A 242 3.28 -15.60 6.54
N CYS A 243 2.52 -14.85 7.35
CA CYS A 243 2.06 -15.31 8.67
C CYS A 243 0.52 -15.46 8.76
N GLY A 244 -0.26 -15.02 7.76
CA GLY A 244 -1.72 -15.18 7.73
C GLY A 244 -2.50 -14.22 8.64
N PHE A 245 -1.91 -13.07 9.00
CA PHE A 245 -2.59 -12.06 9.80
C PHE A 245 -3.71 -11.37 9.00
N SER A 246 -4.87 -11.17 9.61
CA SER A 246 -6.04 -10.51 9.02
C SER A 246 -5.90 -8.99 9.08
N LEU A 247 -4.95 -8.44 8.30
CA LEU A 247 -4.64 -7.02 8.29
C LEU A 247 -5.32 -6.30 7.12
N THR A 248 -5.81 -5.11 7.40
CA THR A 248 -6.21 -4.15 6.37
C THR A 248 -4.97 -3.30 6.08
N LEU A 249 -4.17 -3.69 5.11
CA LEU A 249 -3.12 -2.78 4.67
C LEU A 249 -3.81 -1.51 4.17
N PRO A 250 -3.39 -0.30 4.57
CA PRO A 250 -3.74 0.87 3.80
C PRO A 250 -3.16 0.58 2.42
N CYS A 251 -4.04 0.26 1.48
CA CYS A 251 -3.66 0.36 0.09
C CYS A 251 -3.22 1.82 -0.05
N PRO A 252 -1.96 2.13 -0.41
CA PRO A 252 -1.68 3.47 -0.90
C PRO A 252 -2.78 3.71 -1.93
N ARG A 253 -3.51 4.84 -1.84
CA ARG A 253 -4.58 5.16 -2.79
C ARG A 253 -3.94 5.33 -4.16
N ARG A 254 -3.46 4.20 -4.72
CA ARG A 254 -2.95 4.14 -6.09
C ARG A 254 -4.15 4.24 -7.00
N THR A 255 -4.40 5.44 -7.48
CA THR A 255 -5.56 5.71 -8.31
C THR A 255 -5.19 5.56 -9.78
N VAL A 256 -5.98 4.76 -10.49
CA VAL A 256 -5.96 4.62 -11.94
C VAL A 256 -7.26 5.18 -12.48
N VAL A 257 -7.16 6.06 -13.46
CA VAL A 257 -8.31 6.54 -14.22
C VAL A 257 -8.36 5.75 -15.51
N LEU A 258 -9.43 5.00 -15.70
CA LEU A 258 -9.63 4.21 -16.93
C LEU A 258 -10.38 5.03 -17.97
N THR A 259 -9.81 5.15 -19.18
CA THR A 259 -10.42 5.88 -20.29
C THR A 259 -10.45 5.04 -21.56
N PHE A 260 -11.55 5.17 -22.33
CA PHE A 260 -11.81 4.38 -23.54
C PHE A 260 -12.22 5.32 -24.66
N ASP A 261 -11.48 5.32 -25.77
CA ASP A 261 -11.68 6.22 -26.90
C ASP A 261 -12.48 5.55 -28.05
N ASP A 262 -12.99 6.36 -28.98
CA ASP A 262 -13.52 6.02 -30.29
C ASP A 262 -14.90 5.33 -30.35
N ALA A 263 -15.61 5.18 -29.25
CA ALA A 263 -16.98 4.63 -29.23
C ALA A 263 -17.15 3.25 -29.87
N VAL A 264 -16.18 2.34 -29.69
CA VAL A 264 -16.25 1.01 -30.30
C VAL A 264 -17.37 0.16 -29.65
N LYS A 265 -18.07 -0.64 -30.44
CA LYS A 265 -19.25 -1.41 -30.02
C LYS A 265 -19.02 -2.27 -28.79
N ASN A 266 -17.84 -2.91 -28.69
CA ASN A 266 -17.51 -3.78 -27.56
C ASN A 266 -17.23 -3.03 -26.25
N HIS A 267 -17.19 -1.71 -26.24
CA HIS A 267 -17.21 -0.95 -24.98
C HIS A 267 -18.49 -1.24 -24.18
N LEU A 268 -19.64 -1.42 -24.84
CA LEU A 268 -20.89 -1.77 -24.16
C LEU A 268 -21.00 -3.27 -23.89
N ASP A 269 -20.68 -4.11 -24.88
CA ASP A 269 -20.99 -5.56 -24.82
C ASP A 269 -19.95 -6.35 -24.02
N PHE A 270 -18.71 -5.85 -23.91
CA PHE A 270 -17.61 -6.55 -23.26
C PHE A 270 -16.95 -5.73 -22.14
N VAL A 271 -16.53 -4.48 -22.44
CA VAL A 271 -15.74 -3.67 -21.48
C VAL A 271 -16.58 -3.28 -20.27
N ALA A 272 -17.74 -2.68 -20.48
CA ALA A 272 -18.58 -2.15 -19.40
C ALA A 272 -19.06 -3.24 -18.41
N PRO A 273 -19.56 -4.42 -18.86
CA PRO A 273 -19.91 -5.51 -17.94
C PRO A 273 -18.73 -5.96 -17.11
N LEU A 274 -17.54 -6.09 -17.72
CA LEU A 274 -16.35 -6.52 -17.03
C LEU A 274 -15.87 -5.49 -15.98
N LEU A 275 -15.90 -4.19 -16.30
CA LEU A 275 -15.62 -3.13 -15.33
C LEU A 275 -16.58 -3.16 -14.13
N LYS A 276 -17.86 -3.45 -14.36
CA LYS A 276 -18.87 -3.58 -13.29
C LYS A 276 -18.61 -4.78 -12.40
N GLU A 277 -18.14 -5.91 -12.95
CA GLU A 277 -17.76 -7.09 -12.20
C GLU A 277 -16.68 -6.77 -11.15
N TYR A 278 -15.69 -5.93 -11.52
CA TYR A 278 -14.62 -5.48 -10.62
C TYR A 278 -14.99 -4.25 -9.77
N GLY A 279 -16.16 -3.64 -9.98
CA GLY A 279 -16.56 -2.41 -9.30
C GLY A 279 -15.73 -1.19 -9.72
N PHE A 280 -15.23 -1.16 -10.96
CA PHE A 280 -14.40 -0.10 -11.50
C PHE A 280 -15.20 0.98 -12.21
N GLY A 281 -14.84 2.26 -11.96
CA GLY A 281 -15.30 3.41 -12.72
C GLY A 281 -14.46 3.63 -13.98
N ALA A 282 -15.02 4.31 -14.97
CA ALA A 282 -14.33 4.66 -16.21
C ALA A 282 -14.98 5.86 -16.91
N THR A 283 -14.21 6.50 -17.82
CA THR A 283 -14.70 7.53 -18.74
C THR A 283 -14.59 7.01 -20.16
N PHE A 284 -15.69 7.07 -20.90
CA PHE A 284 -15.71 6.79 -22.34
C PHE A 284 -15.70 8.10 -23.10
N PHE A 285 -14.80 8.22 -24.08
CA PHE A 285 -14.63 9.36 -24.97
C PHE A 285 -15.04 8.99 -26.40
N PRO A 286 -16.33 8.95 -26.68
CA PRO A 286 -16.81 8.62 -28.00
C PRO A 286 -16.65 9.78 -28.98
N CYS A 287 -16.46 9.44 -30.29
CA CYS A 287 -16.55 10.33 -31.44
C CYS A 287 -17.38 9.69 -32.52
N ARG A 288 -17.63 10.41 -33.62
CA ARG A 288 -18.43 9.87 -34.77
C ARG A 288 -17.59 9.68 -36.02
N PHE A 289 -16.39 10.16 -36.07
CA PHE A 289 -15.49 10.22 -37.22
C PHE A 289 -16.07 11.03 -38.41
N SER A 290 -15.33 11.10 -39.50
CA SER A 290 -15.82 11.75 -40.74
C SER A 290 -17.01 10.99 -41.32
N ASP A 291 -17.90 11.69 -42.03
CA ASP A 291 -19.08 11.08 -42.62
C ASP A 291 -18.71 9.94 -43.58
N GLU A 292 -17.65 10.11 -44.40
CA GLU A 292 -17.16 9.07 -45.33
C GLU A 292 -16.66 7.82 -44.57
N TRP A 293 -15.94 7.99 -43.46
CA TRP A 293 -15.47 6.86 -42.67
C TRP A 293 -16.62 6.14 -41.96
N ARG A 294 -17.57 6.92 -41.43
CA ARG A 294 -18.72 6.40 -40.69
C ARG A 294 -19.66 5.58 -41.61
N GLU A 295 -19.93 6.03 -42.84
CA GLU A 295 -20.75 5.27 -43.81
C GLU A 295 -20.25 3.83 -43.99
N LYS A 296 -18.92 3.62 -43.92
CA LYS A 296 -18.30 2.29 -44.08
C LYS A 296 -18.25 1.49 -42.78
N ASN A 297 -18.23 2.15 -41.63
CA ASN A 297 -17.89 1.54 -40.35
C ASN A 297 -18.97 1.77 -39.26
N GLU A 298 -20.14 2.30 -39.57
CA GLU A 298 -21.14 2.66 -38.55
C GLU A 298 -21.55 1.48 -37.66
N ALA A 299 -21.56 0.27 -38.19
CA ALA A 299 -21.88 -0.95 -37.44
C ALA A 299 -20.87 -1.25 -36.30
N HIS A 300 -19.68 -0.65 -36.36
CA HIS A 300 -18.65 -0.82 -35.33
C HIS A 300 -18.72 0.24 -34.22
N LEU A 301 -19.51 1.30 -34.40
CA LEU A 301 -19.67 2.39 -33.47
C LEU A 301 -20.92 2.24 -32.60
N LEU A 302 -20.82 2.70 -31.36
CA LEU A 302 -21.96 2.86 -30.46
C LEU A 302 -22.93 3.92 -31.00
N THR A 303 -24.20 3.59 -30.98
CA THR A 303 -25.32 4.54 -31.24
C THR A 303 -25.52 5.45 -30.01
N GLY A 304 -26.29 6.54 -30.19
CA GLY A 304 -26.70 7.39 -29.05
C GLY A 304 -27.43 6.62 -27.95
N ALA A 305 -28.30 5.67 -28.32
CA ALA A 305 -29.02 4.83 -27.36
C ALA A 305 -28.07 3.90 -26.55
N GLU A 306 -27.03 3.36 -27.18
CA GLU A 306 -26.04 2.52 -26.54
C GLU A 306 -25.08 3.34 -25.64
N LEU A 307 -24.72 4.56 -26.05
CA LEU A 307 -24.01 5.49 -25.18
C LEU A 307 -24.85 5.86 -23.95
N ARG A 308 -26.18 6.02 -24.14
CA ARG A 308 -27.07 6.21 -23.00
C ARG A 308 -27.10 5.02 -22.05
N GLN A 309 -27.03 3.78 -22.55
CA GLN A 309 -26.90 2.60 -21.69
C GLN A 309 -25.60 2.61 -20.86
N LEU A 310 -24.46 2.98 -21.46
CA LEU A 310 -23.20 3.16 -20.72
C LEU A 310 -23.35 4.20 -19.60
N HIS A 311 -23.99 5.33 -19.92
CA HIS A 311 -24.26 6.38 -18.93
C HIS A 311 -25.15 5.86 -17.78
N ASP A 312 -26.24 5.15 -18.10
CA ASP A 312 -27.18 4.59 -17.11
C ASP A 312 -26.54 3.47 -16.27
N MET A 313 -25.49 2.81 -16.77
CA MET A 313 -24.64 1.92 -15.98
C MET A 313 -23.72 2.66 -14.99
N GLY A 314 -23.70 4.01 -15.02
CA GLY A 314 -22.91 4.84 -14.12
C GLY A 314 -21.51 5.17 -14.62
N PHE A 315 -21.22 4.98 -15.89
CA PHE A 315 -19.96 5.41 -16.50
C PHE A 315 -20.04 6.87 -16.96
N GLU A 316 -18.93 7.58 -16.90
CA GLU A 316 -18.80 8.92 -17.44
C GLU A 316 -18.71 8.88 -18.98
N ILE A 317 -19.43 9.77 -19.64
CA ILE A 317 -19.31 10.00 -21.08
C ILE A 317 -18.69 11.37 -21.29
N GLY A 318 -17.50 11.40 -21.88
CA GLY A 318 -16.76 12.61 -22.24
C GLY A 318 -16.94 13.01 -23.70
N ASN A 319 -16.34 14.13 -24.10
CA ASN A 319 -16.35 14.62 -25.47
C ASN A 319 -15.00 14.36 -26.16
N HIS A 320 -15.04 13.73 -27.36
CA HIS A 320 -13.87 13.45 -28.20
C HIS A 320 -14.03 14.03 -29.60
N THR A 321 -14.78 15.13 -29.70
CA THR A 321 -15.23 15.80 -30.93
C THR A 321 -16.19 14.98 -31.79
N TRP A 322 -16.68 15.57 -32.87
CA TRP A 322 -17.54 14.87 -33.81
C TRP A 322 -16.74 14.01 -34.78
N SER A 323 -15.85 14.65 -35.58
CA SER A 323 -15.18 13.97 -36.69
C SER A 323 -13.74 13.50 -36.38
N HIS A 324 -13.29 13.63 -35.13
CA HIS A 324 -11.94 13.24 -34.68
C HIS A 324 -10.78 13.98 -35.41
N PRO A 325 -10.83 15.31 -35.55
CA PRO A 325 -9.80 16.07 -36.26
C PRO A 325 -8.59 16.34 -35.34
N ASP A 326 -7.45 16.66 -35.94
CA ASP A 326 -6.33 17.24 -35.18
C ASP A 326 -6.68 18.67 -34.73
N MET A 327 -6.99 18.84 -33.46
CA MET A 327 -7.45 20.11 -32.88
C MET A 327 -6.43 21.24 -33.00
N ARG A 328 -5.15 20.95 -33.26
CA ARG A 328 -4.09 21.97 -33.46
C ARG A 328 -4.23 22.69 -34.80
N THR A 329 -4.92 22.08 -35.76
CA THR A 329 -5.09 22.61 -37.13
C THR A 329 -6.36 23.43 -37.31
N LEU A 330 -7.25 23.39 -36.30
CA LEU A 330 -8.55 24.07 -36.37
C LEU A 330 -8.47 25.51 -35.86
N SER A 331 -9.28 26.38 -36.46
CA SER A 331 -9.67 27.65 -35.88
C SER A 331 -10.57 27.41 -34.65
N ALA A 332 -10.73 28.42 -33.80
CA ALA A 332 -11.62 28.33 -32.62
C ALA A 332 -13.09 28.05 -33.05
N GLU A 333 -13.56 28.62 -34.18
CA GLU A 333 -14.90 28.44 -34.70
C GLU A 333 -15.12 27.00 -35.22
N GLU A 334 -14.14 26.44 -35.92
CA GLU A 334 -14.19 25.05 -36.39
C GLU A 334 -14.16 24.08 -35.19
N ALA A 335 -13.32 24.33 -34.21
CA ALA A 335 -13.24 23.54 -32.97
C ALA A 335 -14.58 23.60 -32.19
N GLU A 336 -15.19 24.79 -32.08
CA GLU A 336 -16.51 24.96 -31.47
C GLU A 336 -17.57 24.14 -32.17
N THR A 337 -17.57 24.15 -33.51
CA THR A 337 -18.52 23.36 -34.34
C THR A 337 -18.38 21.85 -34.07
N GLU A 338 -17.15 21.35 -33.96
CA GLU A 338 -16.85 19.94 -33.65
C GLU A 338 -17.39 19.53 -32.29
N ILE A 339 -17.16 20.36 -31.28
CA ILE A 339 -17.59 20.13 -29.88
C ILE A 339 -19.12 20.20 -29.79
N ASP A 340 -19.75 21.26 -30.36
CA ASP A 340 -21.19 21.48 -30.30
C ASP A 340 -21.98 20.40 -31.02
N ARG A 341 -21.47 19.92 -32.15
CA ARG A 341 -22.14 18.86 -32.90
C ARG A 341 -22.17 17.56 -32.08
N PHE A 342 -21.10 17.27 -31.35
CA PHE A 342 -21.06 16.09 -30.50
C PHE A 342 -21.89 16.27 -29.23
N ASP A 343 -21.84 17.43 -28.58
CA ASP A 343 -22.67 17.73 -27.40
C ASP A 343 -24.17 17.62 -27.70
N ARG A 344 -24.63 18.10 -28.89
CA ARG A 344 -26.01 17.93 -29.33
C ARG A 344 -26.38 16.47 -29.52
N PHE A 345 -25.52 15.69 -30.15
CA PHE A 345 -25.73 14.24 -30.32
C PHE A 345 -25.92 13.53 -28.97
N LEU A 346 -25.15 13.88 -27.97
CA LEU A 346 -25.30 13.33 -26.61
C LEU A 346 -26.61 13.84 -25.96
N ALA A 347 -26.95 15.11 -26.11
CA ALA A 347 -28.20 15.68 -25.59
C ALA A 347 -29.42 15.02 -26.19
N ASP A 348 -29.41 14.74 -27.51
CA ASP A 348 -30.49 14.01 -28.23
C ASP A 348 -30.62 12.57 -27.69
N ALA A 349 -29.55 11.97 -27.21
CA ALA A 349 -29.56 10.69 -26.53
C ALA A 349 -29.94 10.78 -25.03
N GLY A 350 -30.21 11.99 -24.52
CA GLY A 350 -30.54 12.24 -23.10
C GLY A 350 -29.34 12.18 -22.15
N ILE A 351 -28.12 12.29 -22.66
CA ILE A 351 -26.88 12.31 -21.87
C ILE A 351 -26.55 13.77 -21.51
N PRO A 352 -26.25 14.10 -20.25
CA PRO A 352 -25.85 15.44 -19.84
C PRO A 352 -24.60 15.94 -20.55
N GLN A 353 -24.43 17.27 -20.62
CA GLN A 353 -23.24 17.89 -21.19
C GLN A 353 -21.95 17.34 -20.53
N PRO A 354 -20.98 16.84 -21.33
CA PRO A 354 -19.71 16.33 -20.82
C PRO A 354 -18.91 17.37 -20.01
N LYS A 355 -18.25 16.91 -18.98
CA LYS A 355 -17.31 17.73 -18.18
C LYS A 355 -15.85 17.41 -18.49
N SER A 356 -15.59 16.27 -19.12
CA SER A 356 -14.27 15.82 -19.53
C SER A 356 -14.14 15.82 -21.05
N PHE A 357 -12.97 16.22 -21.53
CA PHE A 357 -12.61 16.25 -22.95
C PHE A 357 -11.37 15.36 -23.18
N ALA A 358 -11.26 14.74 -24.34
CA ALA A 358 -10.05 14.10 -24.80
C ALA A 358 -9.63 14.69 -26.15
N TYR A 359 -8.38 15.11 -26.26
CA TYR A 359 -7.85 15.61 -27.53
C TYR A 359 -7.72 14.46 -28.53
N PRO A 360 -8.38 14.54 -29.73
CA PRO A 360 -8.25 13.52 -30.76
C PRO A 360 -6.80 13.22 -31.12
N GLY A 361 -6.45 11.92 -31.14
CA GLY A 361 -5.08 11.47 -31.35
C GLY A 361 -4.09 11.81 -30.22
N GLY A 362 -4.49 12.60 -29.22
CA GLY A 362 -3.75 12.91 -28.00
C GLY A 362 -2.90 14.18 -27.97
N PRO A 363 -2.52 14.85 -29.08
CA PRO A 363 -1.70 16.05 -29.02
C PRO A 363 -2.42 17.23 -28.36
N PHE A 364 -1.75 17.90 -27.43
CA PHE A 364 -2.26 19.12 -26.80
C PHE A 364 -2.45 20.25 -27.81
N ALA A 365 -3.62 20.89 -27.77
CA ALA A 365 -3.98 22.03 -28.61
C ALA A 365 -4.26 23.26 -27.73
N GLU A 366 -3.25 24.10 -27.53
CA GLU A 366 -3.32 25.27 -26.63
C GLU A 366 -4.36 26.31 -27.12
N ASN A 367 -4.53 26.46 -28.43
CA ASN A 367 -5.44 27.41 -29.07
C ASN A 367 -6.91 27.21 -28.69
N ILE A 368 -7.32 26.00 -28.30
CA ILE A 368 -8.71 25.68 -27.93
C ILE A 368 -8.97 25.67 -26.42
N VAL A 369 -7.97 25.83 -25.58
CA VAL A 369 -8.13 25.83 -24.11
C VAL A 369 -9.12 26.90 -23.64
N PRO A 370 -9.10 28.16 -24.13
CA PRO A 370 -10.11 29.15 -23.75
C PRO A 370 -11.54 28.72 -24.10
N LEU A 371 -11.72 28.06 -25.25
CA LEU A 371 -13.01 27.52 -25.67
C LEU A 371 -13.48 26.41 -24.74
N LEU A 372 -12.62 25.42 -24.41
CA LEU A 372 -12.97 24.34 -23.49
C LEU A 372 -13.40 24.88 -22.13
N ARG A 373 -12.67 25.87 -21.59
CA ARG A 373 -13.00 26.51 -20.32
C ARG A 373 -14.33 27.25 -20.39
N SER A 374 -14.62 28.02 -21.47
CA SER A 374 -15.87 28.76 -21.66
C SER A 374 -17.08 27.82 -21.80
N ARG A 375 -16.87 26.62 -22.31
CA ARG A 375 -17.90 25.56 -22.44
C ARG A 375 -18.09 24.75 -21.14
N GLY A 376 -17.31 25.03 -20.09
CA GLY A 376 -17.45 24.43 -18.78
C GLY A 376 -16.85 23.02 -18.68
N PHE A 377 -15.90 22.66 -19.54
CA PHE A 377 -15.08 21.47 -19.34
C PHE A 377 -14.19 21.66 -18.11
N ALA A 378 -14.19 20.66 -17.25
CA ALA A 378 -13.37 20.64 -16.03
C ALA A 378 -11.96 20.06 -16.28
N ALA A 379 -11.83 19.22 -17.30
CA ALA A 379 -10.59 18.50 -17.61
C ALA A 379 -10.48 18.16 -19.11
N ALA A 380 -9.23 18.15 -19.61
CA ALA A 380 -8.92 17.73 -20.97
C ALA A 380 -7.67 16.85 -21.00
N ARG A 381 -7.79 15.63 -21.53
CA ARG A 381 -6.76 14.59 -21.56
C ARG A 381 -5.95 14.61 -22.85
N THR A 382 -4.63 14.53 -22.68
CA THR A 382 -3.64 14.36 -23.76
C THR A 382 -3.10 12.92 -23.79
N SER A 383 -2.01 12.70 -24.55
CA SER A 383 -1.26 11.42 -24.61
C SER A 383 0.18 11.54 -24.12
N GLU A 384 0.46 12.47 -23.24
CA GLU A 384 1.78 12.63 -22.62
C GLU A 384 2.04 11.49 -21.63
N GLN A 385 2.98 10.61 -21.91
CA GLN A 385 3.28 9.37 -21.20
C GLN A 385 3.88 9.60 -19.79
N ARG A 386 3.12 10.20 -18.89
CA ARG A 386 3.47 10.45 -17.48
C ARG A 386 2.25 10.42 -16.56
N PRO A 387 2.41 10.25 -15.23
CA PRO A 387 1.30 10.36 -14.29
C PRO A 387 0.79 11.80 -14.19
N TRP A 388 -0.45 11.96 -13.74
CA TRP A 388 -1.09 13.26 -13.49
C TRP A 388 -1.03 13.62 -12.00
N ALA A 389 -0.40 14.75 -11.69
CA ALA A 389 -0.36 15.34 -10.35
C ALA A 389 -1.41 16.47 -10.25
N LYS A 390 -2.60 16.15 -9.73
CA LYS A 390 -3.77 17.04 -9.69
C LYS A 390 -3.49 18.45 -9.11
N ASN A 391 -2.59 18.52 -8.11
CA ASN A 391 -2.28 19.77 -7.41
C ASN A 391 -1.32 20.71 -8.17
N THR A 392 -0.65 20.21 -9.20
CA THR A 392 0.42 20.94 -9.92
C THR A 392 0.22 21.01 -11.43
N ASP A 393 -0.45 20.02 -12.01
CA ASP A 393 -0.68 19.96 -13.45
C ASP A 393 -1.93 20.76 -13.87
N ASP A 394 -1.89 21.35 -15.08
CA ASP A 394 -3.06 22.00 -15.67
C ASP A 394 -4.15 20.96 -16.01
N PRO A 395 -5.39 21.10 -15.50
CA PRO A 395 -6.48 20.19 -15.82
C PRO A 395 -6.89 20.20 -17.31
N MET A 396 -6.47 21.21 -18.08
CA MET A 396 -6.66 21.24 -19.55
C MET A 396 -5.55 20.51 -20.32
N ARG A 397 -4.55 19.92 -19.62
CA ARG A 397 -3.44 19.18 -20.20
C ARG A 397 -3.10 17.94 -19.40
N ILE A 398 -4.10 17.10 -19.13
CA ILE A 398 -3.93 15.89 -18.33
C ILE A 398 -3.15 14.85 -19.12
N PRO A 399 -1.98 14.42 -18.61
CA PRO A 399 -1.18 13.36 -19.23
C PRO A 399 -1.84 11.99 -19.10
N ALA A 400 -1.60 11.10 -20.08
CA ALA A 400 -2.11 9.74 -20.04
C ALA A 400 -1.16 8.76 -20.75
N PHE A 401 -1.24 7.49 -20.37
CA PHE A 401 -0.51 6.39 -20.97
C PHE A 401 -1.42 5.60 -21.91
N HIS A 402 -1.03 5.49 -23.17
CA HIS A 402 -1.72 4.65 -24.16
C HIS A 402 -1.27 3.20 -23.98
N ILE A 403 -2.24 2.30 -23.83
CA ILE A 403 -2.03 0.86 -23.72
C ILE A 403 -2.68 0.19 -24.94
N CYS A 404 -1.85 -0.28 -25.83
CA CYS A 404 -2.30 -0.91 -27.09
C CYS A 404 -1.40 -2.10 -27.47
N LYS A 405 -1.84 -2.92 -28.43
CA LYS A 405 -1.09 -4.08 -28.94
C LYS A 405 -0.65 -5.06 -27.83
N ASN A 406 -1.48 -5.18 -26.79
CA ASN A 406 -1.19 -6.02 -25.62
C ASN A 406 0.11 -5.65 -24.91
N ASP A 407 0.46 -4.37 -24.86
CA ASP A 407 1.71 -3.88 -24.25
C ASP A 407 1.69 -4.02 -22.72
N ARG A 408 1.98 -5.23 -22.23
CA ARG A 408 2.11 -5.53 -20.80
C ARG A 408 3.21 -4.71 -20.15
N LEU A 409 4.34 -4.51 -20.85
CA LEU A 409 5.46 -3.74 -20.30
C LEU A 409 5.08 -2.28 -20.09
N GLY A 410 4.42 -1.65 -21.09
CA GLY A 410 3.89 -0.29 -21.00
C GLY A 410 2.87 -0.15 -19.87
N PHE A 411 1.97 -1.13 -19.71
CA PHE A 411 1.00 -1.17 -18.62
C PHE A 411 1.68 -1.18 -17.24
N PHE A 412 2.60 -2.12 -16.99
CA PHE A 412 3.30 -2.18 -15.71
C PHE A 412 4.21 -0.97 -15.46
N ARG A 413 4.84 -0.43 -16.52
CA ARG A 413 5.61 0.81 -16.45
C ARG A 413 4.74 1.98 -16.02
N ALA A 414 3.56 2.15 -16.61
CA ALA A 414 2.60 3.17 -16.21
C ALA A 414 2.23 3.03 -14.72
N LEU A 415 1.85 1.83 -14.29
CA LEU A 415 1.47 1.57 -12.89
C LEU A 415 2.63 1.80 -11.91
N SER A 416 3.87 1.56 -12.33
CA SER A 416 5.04 1.84 -11.49
C SER A 416 5.23 3.33 -11.17
N CYS A 417 4.60 4.23 -11.94
CA CYS A 417 4.59 5.68 -11.69
C CYS A 417 3.48 6.12 -10.73
N CYS A 418 2.52 5.24 -10.39
CA CYS A 418 1.40 5.58 -9.52
C CYS A 418 1.85 5.78 -8.07
N ARG A 419 1.47 6.92 -7.46
CA ARG A 419 1.77 7.32 -6.08
C ARG A 419 0.48 7.80 -5.41
N GLU A 420 0.54 8.12 -4.11
CA GLU A 420 -0.60 8.64 -3.35
C GLU A 420 -1.03 10.06 -3.76
N ASP A 421 -0.09 10.85 -4.29
CA ASP A 421 -0.26 12.25 -4.68
C ASP A 421 -0.53 12.44 -6.17
N ASN A 422 -0.66 11.35 -6.92
CA ASN A 422 -0.95 11.40 -8.36
C ASN A 422 -1.92 10.29 -8.79
N ALA A 423 -2.37 10.35 -10.04
CA ALA A 423 -3.08 9.26 -10.70
C ALA A 423 -2.39 8.86 -12.00
N VAL A 424 -2.58 7.61 -12.37
CA VAL A 424 -2.20 7.10 -13.69
C VAL A 424 -3.46 7.02 -14.54
N ILE A 425 -3.50 7.77 -15.64
CA ILE A 425 -4.59 7.68 -16.62
C ILE A 425 -4.18 6.69 -17.69
N LEU A 426 -4.99 5.64 -17.89
CA LEU A 426 -4.79 4.64 -18.93
C LEU A 426 -5.80 4.84 -20.06
N VAL A 427 -5.31 4.87 -21.29
CA VAL A 427 -6.11 5.00 -22.50
C VAL A 427 -6.17 3.68 -23.22
N PHE A 428 -7.37 3.20 -23.44
CA PHE A 428 -7.70 2.02 -24.23
C PHE A 428 -8.63 2.39 -25.39
N HIS A 429 -8.74 1.48 -26.35
CA HIS A 429 -9.69 1.54 -27.46
C HIS A 429 -10.51 0.25 -27.48
N GLY A 430 -10.93 -0.23 -28.64
CA GLY A 430 -11.71 -1.46 -28.76
C GLY A 430 -10.94 -2.73 -28.33
N MET A 431 -11.72 -3.75 -27.90
CA MET A 431 -11.16 -5.03 -27.41
C MET A 431 -11.98 -6.22 -27.93
N PRO A 432 -11.70 -6.70 -29.16
CA PRO A 432 -10.71 -6.18 -30.12
C PRO A 432 -11.20 -4.93 -30.86
N ASP A 433 -10.25 -4.08 -31.29
CA ASP A 433 -10.53 -3.01 -32.25
C ASP A 433 -10.19 -3.52 -33.65
N THR A 434 -11.23 -3.84 -34.43
CA THR A 434 -11.06 -4.40 -35.76
C THR A 434 -10.93 -3.34 -36.83
N VAL A 435 -11.34 -2.10 -36.54
CA VAL A 435 -11.27 -0.98 -37.47
C VAL A 435 -10.05 -0.10 -37.28
N HIS A 436 -9.48 -0.11 -36.05
CA HIS A 436 -8.21 0.57 -35.68
C HIS A 436 -7.19 -0.43 -35.13
N PRO A 437 -6.68 -1.39 -35.94
CA PRO A 437 -5.85 -2.48 -35.43
C PRO A 437 -4.52 -2.03 -34.78
N TRP A 438 -4.11 -0.79 -35.01
CA TRP A 438 -2.88 -0.22 -34.41
C TRP A 438 -3.04 0.18 -32.94
N VAL A 439 -4.28 0.32 -32.42
CA VAL A 439 -4.58 0.61 -31.00
C VAL A 439 -5.29 -0.55 -30.30
N ASN A 440 -5.44 -1.69 -30.97
CA ASN A 440 -6.12 -2.89 -30.51
C ASN A 440 -5.47 -3.52 -29.27
N ASN A 441 -6.31 -4.05 -28.38
CA ASN A 441 -5.93 -5.03 -27.36
C ASN A 441 -6.82 -6.27 -27.46
N SER A 442 -6.29 -7.45 -27.06
CA SER A 442 -7.13 -8.64 -27.01
C SER A 442 -8.00 -8.66 -25.75
N PRO A 443 -9.18 -9.30 -25.79
CA PRO A 443 -10.03 -9.48 -24.61
C PRO A 443 -9.30 -10.16 -23.44
N GLU A 444 -8.44 -11.15 -23.72
CA GLU A 444 -7.69 -11.90 -22.71
C GLU A 444 -6.68 -11.00 -22.00
N CYS A 445 -5.91 -10.21 -22.76
CA CYS A 445 -4.93 -9.28 -22.20
C CYS A 445 -5.60 -8.21 -21.34
N PHE A 446 -6.75 -7.70 -21.77
CA PHE A 446 -7.50 -6.72 -20.98
C PHE A 446 -8.03 -7.32 -19.67
N ARG A 447 -8.53 -8.57 -19.66
CA ARG A 447 -8.91 -9.28 -18.43
C ARG A 447 -7.73 -9.39 -17.47
N GLU A 448 -6.55 -9.80 -17.95
CA GLU A 448 -5.33 -9.86 -17.14
C GLU A 448 -5.00 -8.52 -16.48
N PHE A 449 -5.17 -7.41 -17.22
CA PHE A 449 -4.94 -6.05 -16.67
C PHE A 449 -5.92 -5.70 -15.55
N LEU A 450 -7.21 -5.98 -15.73
CA LEU A 450 -8.22 -5.71 -14.70
C LEU A 450 -8.05 -6.60 -13.47
N GLU A 451 -7.75 -7.89 -13.66
CA GLU A 451 -7.44 -8.82 -12.57
C GLU A 451 -6.24 -8.33 -11.76
N TYR A 452 -5.18 -7.87 -12.43
CA TYR A 452 -4.01 -7.31 -11.75
C TYR A 452 -4.37 -6.05 -10.94
N LEU A 453 -5.10 -5.10 -11.55
CA LEU A 453 -5.54 -3.88 -10.86
C LEU A 453 -6.39 -4.21 -9.62
N HIS A 454 -7.29 -5.17 -9.74
CA HIS A 454 -8.14 -5.62 -8.64
C HIS A 454 -7.33 -6.29 -7.52
N ASN A 455 -6.50 -7.28 -7.87
CA ASN A 455 -5.72 -8.06 -6.91
C ASN A 455 -4.68 -7.22 -6.16
N GLU A 456 -4.11 -6.22 -6.84
CA GLU A 456 -3.16 -5.27 -6.25
C GLU A 456 -3.84 -4.10 -5.53
N GLY A 457 -5.18 -4.08 -5.50
CA GLY A 457 -5.97 -3.09 -4.77
C GLY A 457 -5.87 -1.67 -5.34
N PHE A 458 -5.68 -1.52 -6.67
CA PHE A 458 -5.79 -0.22 -7.31
C PHE A 458 -7.24 0.27 -7.27
N ARG A 459 -7.39 1.55 -6.97
CA ARG A 459 -8.68 2.23 -7.09
C ARG A 459 -8.85 2.70 -8.54
N CYS A 460 -9.78 2.09 -9.27
CA CYS A 460 -10.07 2.42 -10.66
C CYS A 460 -11.34 3.28 -10.74
N VAL A 461 -11.23 4.48 -11.30
CA VAL A 461 -12.28 5.51 -11.31
C VAL A 461 -12.40 6.19 -12.66
N SER A 462 -13.50 6.95 -12.87
CA SER A 462 -13.64 7.89 -13.97
C SER A 462 -12.83 9.18 -13.74
N MET A 463 -12.68 10.01 -14.78
CA MET A 463 -12.09 11.34 -14.65
C MET A 463 -12.91 12.23 -13.73
N ALA A 464 -14.24 12.21 -13.86
CA ALA A 464 -15.14 13.01 -13.02
C ALA A 464 -15.03 12.63 -11.54
N GLU A 465 -14.99 11.33 -11.22
CA GLU A 465 -14.82 10.85 -9.84
C GLU A 465 -13.50 11.31 -9.25
N TYR A 466 -12.40 11.23 -10.01
CA TYR A 466 -11.09 11.68 -9.52
C TYR A 466 -11.00 13.21 -9.37
N LEU A 467 -11.69 13.97 -10.24
CA LEU A 467 -11.75 15.44 -10.15
C LEU A 467 -12.54 15.93 -8.94
N ALA A 468 -13.57 15.18 -8.51
CA ALA A 468 -14.45 15.54 -7.41
C ALA A 468 -13.79 15.40 -6.01
N GLU A 469 -12.66 14.74 -5.92
CA GLU A 469 -11.84 14.58 -4.70
C GLU A 469 -10.94 15.78 -4.46
#